data_5112322bd1f25a914c192fbb218067af
#
_entry.id   5112322bd1f25a914c192fbb218067af
#
_cell.length_a   1.000
_cell.length_b   1.000
_cell.length_c   1.000
_cell.angle_alpha   90.00
_cell.angle_beta   90.00
_cell.angle_gamma   90.00
#
_symmetry.space_group_name_H-M   'P 1'
#
loop_
_entity.id
_entity.type
_entity.pdbx_description
1 polymer ?
#
loop_
_entity_poly.entity_id
_entity_poly.type
_entity_poly.pdbx_seq_one_letter_code
_entity_poly.pdbx_strand_id
1 'polypeptide(L)'
;MPAIVRWPGVTRPGTVRHDVGWTPDILATVCASVGGAQEANFPSDGIDIRPALRGETLHRGQPLFWQFPYGVGLRDGVRMQSLGLALRDGIWKLHCDPTLKKPELYNLDIDPNEKWNMRENHPEVTDRMLKKMRELDASVNGPSAKSANFINPAMMRVNVAPTPDE
;
A
#
# COMPACT_ATOMS: atom_id res chain seq x y z
N MET A 1 6.85 4.45 -6.92
CA MET A 1 6.54 5.63 -7.77
C MET A 1 7.26 6.82 -7.17
N PRO A 2 8.06 7.57 -7.93
CA PRO A 2 8.74 8.76 -7.43
C PRO A 2 7.73 9.89 -7.17
N ALA A 3 8.05 10.77 -6.21
CA ALA A 3 7.30 11.98 -5.92
C ALA A 3 8.23 13.18 -5.93
N ILE A 4 7.72 14.34 -6.32
CA ILE A 4 8.44 15.62 -6.29
C ILE A 4 7.67 16.57 -5.39
N VAL A 5 8.38 17.15 -4.40
CA VAL A 5 7.80 18.10 -3.46
C VAL A 5 8.57 19.40 -3.54
N ARG A 6 7.85 20.50 -3.73
CA ARG A 6 8.37 21.87 -3.60
C ARG A 6 7.64 22.57 -2.47
N TRP A 7 8.37 22.86 -1.40
CA TRP A 7 7.81 23.56 -0.23
C TRP A 7 8.84 24.57 0.28
N PRO A 8 8.76 25.84 -0.18
CA PRO A 8 9.68 26.89 0.26
C PRO A 8 9.72 27.01 1.79
N GLY A 9 10.92 27.09 2.35
CA GLY A 9 11.13 27.15 3.80
C GLY A 9 11.14 25.76 4.50
N VAL A 10 10.73 24.69 3.83
CA VAL A 10 10.75 23.33 4.39
C VAL A 10 11.71 22.42 3.61
N THR A 11 11.57 22.38 2.29
CA THR A 11 12.41 21.52 1.43
C THR A 11 13.62 22.28 0.92
N ARG A 12 14.81 21.63 0.93
CA ARG A 12 16.01 22.16 0.30
C ARG A 12 16.01 21.82 -1.20
N PRO A 13 16.29 22.78 -2.09
CA PRO A 13 16.40 22.49 -3.52
C PRO A 13 17.43 21.39 -3.84
N GLY A 14 17.15 20.55 -4.80
CA GLY A 14 18.07 19.50 -5.28
C GLY A 14 18.25 18.31 -4.33
N THR A 15 17.52 18.24 -3.23
CA THR A 15 17.59 17.10 -2.31
C THR A 15 16.84 15.89 -2.88
N VAL A 16 17.49 14.72 -2.83
CA VAL A 16 16.87 13.43 -3.14
C VAL A 16 16.77 12.62 -1.85
N ARG A 17 15.62 12.00 -1.62
CA ARG A 17 15.33 11.18 -0.44
C ARG A 17 14.84 9.79 -0.89
N HIS A 18 15.17 8.77 -0.08
CA HIS A 18 14.75 7.39 -0.32
C HIS A 18 13.76 6.88 0.74
N ASP A 19 13.20 7.80 1.53
CA ASP A 19 12.17 7.45 2.50
C ASP A 19 10.91 6.92 1.79
N VAL A 20 10.26 5.95 2.42
CA VAL A 20 9.06 5.35 1.88
C VAL A 20 7.85 6.19 2.26
N GLY A 21 7.22 6.77 1.25
CA GLY A 21 5.95 7.47 1.38
C GLY A 21 4.83 6.80 0.59
N TRP A 22 3.60 7.13 0.91
CA TRP A 22 2.42 6.73 0.16
C TRP A 22 1.35 7.82 0.17
N THR A 23 0.30 7.66 -0.62
CA THR A 23 -0.71 8.72 -0.83
C THR A 23 -1.37 9.23 0.46
N PRO A 24 -1.76 8.41 1.44
CA PRO A 24 -2.34 8.89 2.69
C PRO A 24 -1.44 9.82 3.51
N ASP A 25 -0.11 9.74 3.33
CA ASP A 25 0.82 10.64 4.03
C ASP A 25 0.64 12.11 3.61
N ILE A 26 0.13 12.35 2.41
CA ILE A 26 -0.11 13.71 1.90
C ILE A 26 -1.12 14.40 2.79
N LEU A 27 -2.27 13.75 3.06
CA LEU A 27 -3.31 14.31 3.91
C LEU A 27 -2.81 14.54 5.33
N ALA A 28 -2.15 13.54 5.93
CA ALA A 28 -1.59 13.65 7.28
C ALA A 28 -0.60 14.81 7.39
N THR A 29 0.26 14.99 6.37
CA THR A 29 1.25 16.08 6.32
C THR A 29 0.58 17.44 6.18
N VAL A 30 -0.43 17.57 5.33
CA VAL A 30 -1.17 18.83 5.16
C VAL A 30 -1.89 19.21 6.45
N CYS A 31 -2.63 18.29 7.07
CA CYS A 31 -3.31 18.52 8.35
C CYS A 31 -2.31 18.99 9.42
N ALA A 32 -1.20 18.30 9.56
CA ALA A 32 -0.16 18.66 10.53
C ALA A 32 0.50 20.03 10.24
N SER A 33 0.54 20.46 8.96
CA SER A 33 1.16 21.72 8.56
C SER A 33 0.30 22.95 8.91
N VAL A 34 -1.03 22.78 8.93
CA VAL A 34 -1.97 23.87 9.27
C VAL A 34 -2.37 23.87 10.75
N GLY A 35 -1.71 23.08 11.59
CA GLY A 35 -2.03 22.96 13.01
C GLY A 35 -3.33 22.21 13.30
N GLY A 36 -3.89 21.52 12.29
CA GLY A 36 -5.06 20.68 12.42
C GLY A 36 -4.68 19.37 13.13
N ALA A 37 -5.34 19.09 14.25
CA ALA A 37 -5.35 17.73 14.79
C ALA A 37 -6.14 16.84 13.82
N GLN A 38 -5.58 15.69 13.48
CA GLN A 38 -6.35 14.67 12.80
C GLN A 38 -7.53 14.30 13.70
N GLU A 39 -8.76 14.55 13.24
CA GLU A 39 -9.93 14.26 14.05
C GLU A 39 -9.93 12.77 14.42
N ALA A 40 -10.19 12.49 15.70
CA ALA A 40 -10.23 11.10 16.22
C ALA A 40 -11.25 10.22 15.47
N ASN A 41 -12.19 10.84 14.78
CA ASN A 41 -13.23 10.17 13.99
C ASN A 41 -12.77 9.83 12.55
N PHE A 42 -11.60 10.29 12.12
CA PHE A 42 -11.03 10.03 10.80
C PHE A 42 -9.59 9.50 10.93
N PRO A 43 -9.41 8.25 11.42
CA PRO A 43 -8.08 7.68 11.53
C PRO A 43 -7.47 7.57 10.12
N SER A 44 -6.30 8.14 9.95
CA SER A 44 -5.53 8.02 8.70
C SER A 44 -4.42 7.01 8.89
N ASP A 45 -4.21 6.16 7.90
CA ASP A 45 -3.05 5.28 7.83
C ASP A 45 -1.78 6.04 7.44
N GLY A 46 -1.91 7.32 7.06
CA GLY A 46 -0.80 8.19 6.71
C GLY A 46 -0.10 8.78 7.92
N ILE A 47 1.16 9.14 7.74
CA ILE A 47 1.98 9.85 8.73
C ILE A 47 2.44 11.20 8.20
N ASP A 48 2.78 12.11 9.10
CA ASP A 48 3.42 13.37 8.74
C ASP A 48 4.85 13.14 8.24
N ILE A 49 5.10 13.43 6.96
CA ILE A 49 6.41 13.26 6.33
C ILE A 49 7.28 14.51 6.36
N ARG A 50 6.86 15.60 7.05
CA ARG A 50 7.68 16.81 7.17
C ARG A 50 9.10 16.57 7.71
N PRO A 51 9.33 15.63 8.65
CA PRO A 51 10.69 15.26 9.04
C PRO A 51 11.57 14.88 7.84
N ALA A 52 11.10 13.95 6.99
CA ALA A 52 11.83 13.56 5.79
C ALA A 52 12.03 14.74 4.82
N LEU A 53 11.04 15.61 4.66
CA LEU A 53 11.14 16.80 3.80
C LEU A 53 12.18 17.81 4.30
N ARG A 54 12.48 17.84 5.60
CA ARG A 54 13.55 18.63 6.22
C ARG A 54 14.92 17.95 6.18
N GLY A 55 14.98 16.67 5.77
CA GLY A 55 16.21 15.87 5.76
C GLY A 55 16.43 15.02 7.00
N GLU A 56 15.46 14.97 7.91
CA GLU A 56 15.48 14.13 9.11
C GLU A 56 15.08 12.68 8.79
N THR A 57 15.30 11.76 9.71
CA THR A 57 14.88 10.36 9.57
C THR A 57 13.36 10.25 9.71
N LEU A 58 12.72 9.55 8.76
CA LEU A 58 11.30 9.24 8.84
C LEU A 58 11.10 7.90 9.55
N HIS A 59 10.36 7.93 10.65
CA HIS A 59 9.97 6.73 11.38
C HIS A 59 8.51 6.38 11.11
N ARG A 60 8.29 5.22 10.50
CA ARG A 60 6.95 4.67 10.27
C ARG A 60 6.68 3.56 11.28
N GLY A 61 5.73 3.79 12.20
CA GLY A 61 5.39 2.85 13.27
C GLY A 61 4.58 1.65 12.81
N GLN A 62 3.99 1.71 11.59
CA GLN A 62 3.19 0.64 11.02
C GLN A 62 3.64 0.34 9.59
N PRO A 63 3.62 -0.92 9.16
CA PRO A 63 3.90 -1.29 7.79
C PRO A 63 2.82 -0.74 6.85
N LEU A 64 3.15 -0.60 5.58
CA LEU A 64 2.20 -0.24 4.54
C LEU A 64 1.45 -1.50 4.10
N PHE A 65 0.14 -1.42 4.04
CA PHE A 65 -0.73 -2.52 3.66
C PHE A 65 -1.65 -2.12 2.51
N TRP A 66 -1.74 -2.96 1.49
CA TRP A 66 -2.63 -2.77 0.35
C TRP A 66 -3.49 -3.99 0.12
N GLN A 67 -4.75 -3.73 -0.16
CA GLN A 67 -5.65 -4.69 -0.75
C GLN A 67 -5.94 -4.26 -2.18
N PHE A 68 -5.78 -5.17 -3.10
CA PHE A 68 -6.20 -4.96 -4.48
C PHE A 68 -7.52 -5.68 -4.70
N PRO A 69 -8.56 -5.01 -5.24
CA PRO A 69 -9.80 -5.69 -5.57
C PRO A 69 -9.48 -6.86 -6.51
N TYR A 70 -9.94 -8.03 -6.12
CA TYR A 70 -9.75 -9.26 -6.87
C TYR A 70 -10.57 -9.17 -8.16
N GLY A 71 -10.03 -8.52 -9.16
CA GLY A 71 -10.62 -8.38 -10.48
C GLY A 71 -9.99 -9.37 -11.43
N VAL A 72 -10.80 -10.27 -11.99
CA VAL A 72 -10.40 -11.03 -13.16
C VAL A 72 -10.42 -10.06 -14.34
N GLY A 73 -9.29 -9.43 -14.62
CA GLY A 73 -9.09 -8.66 -15.84
C GLY A 73 -8.68 -9.62 -16.95
N LEU A 74 -9.38 -9.62 -18.08
CA LEU A 74 -8.89 -10.18 -19.33
C LEU A 74 -8.08 -9.09 -20.02
N ARG A 75 -6.77 -9.26 -20.09
CA ARG A 75 -5.91 -8.48 -20.98
C ARG A 75 -5.35 -9.43 -22.02
N ASP A 76 -5.64 -9.17 -23.28
CA ASP A 76 -5.17 -9.98 -24.42
C ASP A 76 -5.55 -11.48 -24.30
N GLY A 77 -6.74 -11.79 -23.77
CA GLY A 77 -7.20 -13.17 -23.59
C GLY A 77 -6.56 -13.92 -22.42
N VAL A 78 -5.62 -13.29 -21.68
CA VAL A 78 -4.97 -13.88 -20.51
C VAL A 78 -5.68 -13.44 -19.24
N ARG A 79 -6.05 -14.40 -18.40
CA ARG A 79 -6.59 -14.16 -17.08
C ARG A 79 -5.47 -13.63 -16.17
N MET A 80 -5.46 -12.33 -15.93
CA MET A 80 -4.56 -11.71 -14.96
C MET A 80 -5.12 -11.94 -13.57
N GLN A 81 -4.46 -12.79 -12.80
CA GLN A 81 -4.75 -12.97 -11.39
C GLN A 81 -3.89 -11.96 -10.63
N SER A 82 -4.47 -10.85 -10.18
CA SER A 82 -3.74 -9.93 -9.30
C SER A 82 -3.55 -10.58 -7.93
N LEU A 83 -2.35 -10.48 -7.39
CA LEU A 83 -2.06 -10.83 -6.00
C LEU A 83 -2.91 -9.90 -5.12
N GLY A 84 -3.80 -10.46 -4.30
CA GLY A 84 -4.84 -9.69 -3.62
C GLY A 84 -4.33 -8.80 -2.49
N LEU A 85 -3.21 -9.16 -1.84
CA LEU A 85 -2.69 -8.48 -0.66
C LEU A 85 -1.21 -8.15 -0.82
N ALA A 86 -0.79 -6.99 -0.33
CA ALA A 86 0.61 -6.62 -0.23
C ALA A 86 0.90 -5.92 1.09
N LEU A 87 2.03 -6.24 1.71
CA LEU A 87 2.56 -5.63 2.93
C LEU A 87 4.00 -5.19 2.71
N ARG A 88 4.33 -3.94 3.06
CA ARG A 88 5.71 -3.47 3.07
C ARG A 88 6.12 -3.05 4.48
N ASP A 89 7.20 -3.64 4.97
CA ASP A 89 7.82 -3.35 6.26
C ASP A 89 9.32 -3.10 6.06
N GLY A 90 9.73 -1.86 6.06
CA GLY A 90 11.09 -1.45 5.74
C GLY A 90 11.50 -1.87 4.32
N ILE A 91 12.57 -2.69 4.24
CA ILE A 91 13.11 -3.23 3.00
C ILE A 91 12.32 -4.43 2.47
N TRP A 92 11.51 -5.06 3.32
CA TRP A 92 10.77 -6.27 2.97
C TRP A 92 9.40 -5.95 2.39
N LYS A 93 9.04 -6.69 1.36
CA LYS A 93 7.70 -6.65 0.77
C LYS A 93 7.17 -8.08 0.64
N LEU A 94 5.98 -8.29 1.19
CA LEU A 94 5.26 -9.55 1.11
C LEU A 94 4.04 -9.38 0.21
N HIS A 95 3.92 -10.25 -0.77
CA HIS A 95 2.70 -10.44 -1.55
C HIS A 95 2.01 -11.71 -1.10
N CYS A 96 0.68 -11.73 -1.17
CA CYS A 96 -0.09 -12.93 -0.91
C CYS A 96 -1.40 -12.93 -1.67
N ASP A 97 -1.90 -14.12 -1.96
CA ASP A 97 -3.28 -14.28 -2.42
C ASP A 97 -4.27 -13.95 -1.28
N PRO A 98 -5.54 -13.69 -1.59
CA PRO A 98 -6.54 -13.36 -0.56
C PRO A 98 -6.76 -14.49 0.45
N THR A 99 -6.35 -15.71 0.16
CA THR A 99 -6.45 -16.85 1.08
C THR A 99 -5.27 -16.97 2.04
N LEU A 100 -4.25 -16.11 1.88
CA LEU A 100 -3.00 -16.08 2.65
C LEU A 100 -2.19 -17.38 2.57
N LYS A 101 -2.34 -18.15 1.46
CA LYS A 101 -1.69 -19.47 1.31
C LYS A 101 -0.44 -19.45 0.44
N LYS A 102 -0.27 -18.42 -0.39
CA LYS A 102 0.85 -18.32 -1.33
C LYS A 102 1.64 -17.04 -1.11
N PRO A 103 2.39 -16.94 0.01
CA PRO A 103 3.22 -15.77 0.24
C PRO A 103 4.44 -15.75 -0.67
N GLU A 104 4.79 -14.56 -1.14
CA GLU A 104 6.00 -14.25 -1.88
C GLU A 104 6.71 -13.10 -1.17
N LEU A 105 7.96 -13.31 -0.76
CA LEU A 105 8.77 -12.33 -0.02
C LEU A 105 9.86 -11.76 -0.90
N TYR A 106 10.01 -10.44 -0.90
CA TYR A 106 11.00 -9.72 -1.67
C TYR A 106 11.78 -8.74 -0.80
N ASN A 107 13.08 -8.60 -1.07
CA ASN A 107 13.92 -7.57 -0.47
C ASN A 107 14.12 -6.44 -1.47
N LEU A 108 13.45 -5.31 -1.26
CA LEU A 108 13.41 -4.20 -2.22
C LEU A 108 14.71 -3.40 -2.33
N ASP A 109 15.65 -3.57 -1.38
CA ASP A 109 16.96 -2.91 -1.47
C ASP A 109 17.85 -3.56 -2.54
N ILE A 110 17.77 -4.88 -2.69
CA ILE A 110 18.59 -5.63 -3.64
C ILE A 110 17.80 -6.10 -4.85
N ASP A 111 16.48 -6.18 -4.74
CA ASP A 111 15.56 -6.61 -5.79
C ASP A 111 14.34 -5.68 -5.90
N PRO A 112 14.51 -4.44 -6.41
CA PRO A 112 13.41 -3.49 -6.56
C PRO A 112 12.37 -3.92 -7.62
N ASN A 113 12.70 -4.92 -8.44
CA ASN A 113 11.82 -5.46 -9.48
C ASN A 113 11.05 -6.72 -9.04
N GLU A 114 11.23 -7.17 -7.80
CA GLU A 114 10.47 -8.29 -7.22
C GLU A 114 10.58 -9.58 -8.06
N LYS A 115 11.82 -9.94 -8.47
CA LYS A 115 12.08 -11.09 -9.35
C LYS A 115 12.41 -12.37 -8.56
N TRP A 116 13.00 -12.21 -7.36
CA TRP A 116 13.51 -13.33 -6.57
C TRP A 116 12.71 -13.49 -5.28
N ASN A 117 11.83 -14.51 -5.27
CA ASN A 117 11.08 -14.86 -4.07
C ASN A 117 12.02 -15.45 -3.00
N MET A 118 12.20 -14.71 -1.91
CA MET A 118 13.11 -15.06 -0.81
C MET A 118 12.39 -15.76 0.36
N ARG A 119 11.15 -16.18 0.19
CA ARG A 119 10.34 -16.81 1.24
C ARG A 119 11.05 -17.97 1.95
N GLU A 120 11.69 -18.83 1.16
CA GLU A 120 12.36 -20.03 1.69
C GLU A 120 13.69 -19.70 2.38
N ASN A 121 14.33 -18.59 1.97
CA ASN A 121 15.59 -18.13 2.56
C ASN A 121 15.38 -17.34 3.87
N HIS A 122 14.18 -16.77 4.07
CA HIS A 122 13.83 -15.94 5.23
C HIS A 122 12.46 -16.32 5.80
N PRO A 123 12.30 -17.57 6.30
CA PRO A 123 11.02 -18.05 6.81
C PRO A 123 10.52 -17.23 8.01
N GLU A 124 11.43 -16.81 8.91
CA GLU A 124 11.09 -16.01 10.09
C GLU A 124 10.51 -14.62 9.72
N VAL A 125 11.05 -13.99 8.67
CA VAL A 125 10.52 -12.72 8.15
C VAL A 125 9.16 -12.95 7.51
N THR A 126 9.03 -14.01 6.71
CA THR A 126 7.78 -14.39 6.05
C THR A 126 6.67 -14.62 7.06
N ASP A 127 6.93 -15.40 8.11
CA ASP A 127 5.94 -15.71 9.15
C ASP A 127 5.52 -14.47 9.94
N ARG A 128 6.49 -13.63 10.32
CA ARG A 128 6.22 -12.36 10.99
C ARG A 128 5.32 -11.46 10.13
N MET A 129 5.67 -11.29 8.86
CA MET A 129 4.90 -10.44 7.94
C MET A 129 3.54 -11.03 7.61
N LEU A 130 3.41 -12.35 7.47
CA LEU A 130 2.12 -13.02 7.30
C LEU A 130 1.21 -12.82 8.52
N LYS A 131 1.76 -12.92 9.74
CA LYS A 131 1.01 -12.63 10.95
C LYS A 131 0.46 -11.21 10.94
N LYS A 132 1.32 -10.23 10.63
CA LYS A 132 0.92 -8.82 10.55
C LYS A 132 -0.10 -8.56 9.44
N MET A 133 0.07 -9.21 8.29
CA MET A 133 -0.88 -9.12 7.18
C MET A 133 -2.26 -9.64 7.58
N ARG A 134 -2.36 -10.77 8.30
CA ARG A 134 -3.63 -11.30 8.82
C ARG A 134 -4.30 -10.33 9.79
N GLU A 135 -3.53 -9.71 10.69
CA GLU A 135 -4.06 -8.73 11.64
C GLU A 135 -4.66 -7.52 10.91
N LEU A 136 -3.95 -6.99 9.91
CA LEU A 136 -4.41 -5.85 9.13
C LEU A 136 -5.60 -6.20 8.24
N ASP A 137 -5.57 -7.36 7.57
CA ASP A 137 -6.69 -7.85 6.77
C ASP A 137 -7.95 -8.03 7.62
N ALA A 138 -7.81 -8.60 8.82
CA ALA A 138 -8.92 -8.74 9.76
C ALA A 138 -9.45 -7.37 10.26
N SER A 139 -8.60 -6.36 10.39
CA SER A 139 -9.02 -5.01 10.78
C SER A 139 -9.86 -4.33 9.71
N VAL A 140 -9.58 -4.63 8.44
CA VAL A 140 -10.29 -4.05 7.29
C VAL A 140 -11.53 -4.86 6.90
N ASN A 141 -11.46 -6.20 6.95
CA ASN A 141 -12.51 -7.10 6.47
C ASN A 141 -13.20 -7.90 7.57
N GLY A 142 -12.73 -7.81 8.82
CA GLY A 142 -13.30 -8.56 9.93
C GLY A 142 -14.69 -8.09 10.32
N PRO A 143 -15.42 -8.88 11.14
CA PRO A 143 -16.80 -8.55 11.60
C PRO A 143 -16.88 -7.23 12.36
N SER A 144 -15.77 -6.79 12.96
CA SER A 144 -15.65 -5.50 13.65
C SER A 144 -15.30 -4.33 12.72
N ALA A 145 -14.90 -4.60 11.49
CA ALA A 145 -14.70 -3.57 10.50
C ALA A 145 -16.08 -2.93 10.26
N LYS A 146 -16.25 -1.69 10.69
CA LYS A 146 -17.37 -0.87 10.21
C LYS A 146 -17.12 -0.74 8.72
N SER A 147 -17.72 -1.66 7.98
CA SER A 147 -17.61 -1.74 6.53
C SER A 147 -18.09 -0.41 5.98
N ALA A 148 -17.16 0.48 5.74
CA ALA A 148 -17.34 1.45 4.70
C ALA A 148 -17.33 0.62 3.41
N ASN A 149 -18.48 0.04 3.05
CA ASN A 149 -18.71 -0.64 1.79
C ASN A 149 -18.55 0.37 0.66
N PHE A 150 -17.33 0.83 0.42
CA PHE A 150 -16.99 1.71 -0.69
C PHE A 150 -16.94 0.96 -2.03
N ILE A 151 -17.01 -0.35 -2.01
CA ILE A 151 -17.12 -1.14 -3.24
C ILE A 151 -18.52 -1.75 -3.27
N ASN A 152 -19.47 -0.97 -3.77
CA ASN A 152 -20.76 -1.51 -4.17
C ASN A 152 -20.51 -2.48 -5.34
N PRO A 153 -20.76 -3.79 -5.18
CA PRO A 153 -20.59 -4.77 -6.27
C PRO A 153 -21.41 -4.40 -7.52
N ALA A 154 -22.46 -3.57 -7.37
CA ALA A 154 -23.24 -3.07 -8.48
C ALA A 154 -22.48 -2.04 -9.35
N MET A 155 -21.46 -1.37 -8.82
CA MET A 155 -20.59 -0.46 -9.60
C MET A 155 -19.54 -1.18 -10.44
N MET A 156 -19.34 -2.48 -10.24
CA MET A 156 -18.45 -3.31 -11.06
C MET A 156 -19.11 -3.87 -12.32
N ARG A 157 -20.37 -3.51 -12.60
CA ARG A 157 -20.95 -3.78 -13.90
C ARG A 157 -20.42 -2.75 -14.90
N VAL A 158 -19.24 -3.02 -15.44
CA VAL A 158 -18.81 -2.38 -16.68
C VAL A 158 -19.81 -2.85 -17.74
N ASN A 159 -20.74 -1.99 -18.14
CA ASN A 159 -21.53 -2.19 -19.35
C ASN A 159 -20.55 -2.16 -20.52
N VAL A 160 -20.06 -3.32 -20.91
CA VAL A 160 -19.42 -3.48 -22.21
C VAL A 160 -20.57 -3.39 -23.22
N ALA A 161 -20.65 -2.25 -23.89
CA ALA A 161 -21.55 -2.13 -25.02
C ALA A 161 -21.22 -3.25 -26.02
N PRO A 162 -22.23 -3.91 -26.61
CA PRO A 162 -21.96 -4.91 -27.65
C PRO A 162 -21.22 -4.22 -28.79
N THR A 163 -20.12 -4.82 -29.22
CA THR A 163 -19.44 -4.43 -30.45
C THR A 163 -20.44 -4.54 -31.58
N PRO A 164 -20.60 -3.52 -32.43
CA PRO A 164 -21.41 -3.66 -33.64
C PRO A 164 -20.79 -4.77 -34.49
N ASP A 165 -21.61 -5.74 -34.86
CA ASP A 165 -21.26 -6.79 -35.80
C ASP A 165 -20.77 -6.15 -37.11
N GLU A 166 -19.55 -6.54 -37.55
CA GLU A 166 -19.13 -6.48 -38.95
C GLU A 166 -19.67 -7.69 -39.70
#